data_2afeb24327ed0225525e1b25f8940ebd
#
_entry.id   2afeb24327ed0225525e1b25f8940ebd
#
_cell.length_a   1.000
_cell.length_b   1.000
_cell.length_c   1.000
_cell.angle_alpha   90.00
_cell.angle_beta   90.00
_cell.angle_gamma   90.00
#
_symmetry.space_group_name_H-M   'P 1'
#
loop_
_entity.id
_entity.type
_entity.pdbx_description
1 polymer ?
#
loop_
_entity_poly.entity_id
_entity_poly.type
_entity_poly.pdbx_seq_one_letter_code
_entity_poly.pdbx_strand_id
1 'polypeptide(L)'
;MLEIDNELYIPVRKLSLGQRMKSELLAALIHEPNILFLDEPTLGLDINAQRNLRSFLKKYNQETNATICLTSHYMKDITSLCKRVICVHNGSISYDGELDLLLKKLSPVKEILIVFRSDEDALKLENYGFTIKNKIKNEITINVENNSITSSLKTILNSFNIEDLYINEPPIDEIIGKILIKNDYDI
;
A
#
# COMPACT_ATOMS: atom_id res chain seq x y z
N MET A 1 6.84 23.86 -4.36
CA MET A 1 5.98 22.71 -4.65
C MET A 1 6.77 21.54 -5.24
N LEU A 2 7.35 21.62 -6.41
CA LEU A 2 8.35 20.63 -6.90
C LEU A 2 9.78 21.00 -6.50
N GLU A 3 10.01 22.24 -6.08
CA GLU A 3 11.31 22.76 -5.60
C GLU A 3 12.44 22.50 -6.60
N ILE A 4 12.27 23.00 -7.82
CA ILE A 4 13.24 22.85 -8.92
C ILE A 4 13.82 24.17 -9.39
N ASP A 5 13.63 25.26 -8.64
CA ASP A 5 14.07 26.59 -9.03
C ASP A 5 15.59 26.65 -9.26
N ASN A 6 16.34 25.89 -8.47
CA ASN A 6 17.81 25.83 -8.58
C ASN A 6 18.28 24.98 -9.79
N GLU A 7 17.41 24.12 -10.32
CA GLU A 7 17.71 23.21 -11.42
C GLU A 7 17.39 23.77 -12.81
N LEU A 8 16.64 24.87 -12.90
CA LEU A 8 16.14 25.43 -14.17
C LEU A 8 17.24 25.75 -15.20
N TYR A 9 18.43 26.06 -14.71
CA TYR A 9 19.56 26.40 -15.56
C TYR A 9 20.62 25.27 -15.67
N ILE A 10 20.35 24.13 -15.07
CA ILE A 10 21.26 22.99 -15.11
C ILE A 10 20.91 22.10 -16.31
N PRO A 11 21.87 21.77 -17.19
CA PRO A 11 21.62 20.85 -18.29
C PRO A 11 21.09 19.51 -17.79
N VAL A 12 20.05 18.95 -18.42
CA VAL A 12 19.35 17.70 -18.01
C VAL A 12 20.32 16.55 -17.73
N ARG A 13 21.42 16.43 -18.51
CA ARG A 13 22.46 15.40 -18.33
C ARG A 13 23.22 15.49 -17.00
N LYS A 14 23.15 16.63 -16.29
CA LYS A 14 23.79 16.85 -15.00
C LYS A 14 22.82 16.73 -13.81
N LEU A 15 21.53 16.57 -14.08
CA LEU A 15 20.52 16.40 -13.05
C LEU A 15 20.62 14.99 -12.45
N SER A 16 20.40 14.89 -11.13
CA SER A 16 20.14 13.60 -10.50
C SER A 16 18.85 12.98 -11.05
N LEU A 17 18.66 11.66 -10.85
CA LEU A 17 17.44 10.99 -11.29
C LEU A 17 16.18 11.69 -10.77
N GLY A 18 16.16 12.02 -9.47
CA GLY A 18 15.02 12.72 -8.85
C GLY A 18 14.78 14.12 -9.38
N GLN A 19 15.84 14.89 -9.62
CA GLN A 19 15.74 16.22 -10.23
C GLN A 19 15.22 16.13 -11.67
N ARG A 20 15.70 15.15 -12.42
CA ARG A 20 15.24 14.89 -13.79
C ARG A 20 13.75 14.52 -13.80
N MET A 21 13.30 13.59 -12.94
CA MET A 21 11.89 13.21 -12.81
C MET A 21 10.99 14.42 -12.50
N LYS A 22 11.40 15.26 -11.56
CA LYS A 22 10.66 16.51 -11.25
C LYS A 22 10.58 17.45 -12.45
N SER A 23 11.66 17.58 -13.22
CA SER A 23 11.70 18.44 -14.41
C SER A 23 10.84 17.88 -15.55
N GLU A 24 10.85 16.56 -15.76
CA GLU A 24 9.99 15.88 -16.73
C GLU A 24 8.51 16.02 -16.37
N LEU A 25 8.18 15.89 -15.07
CA LEU A 25 6.82 16.13 -14.60
C LEU A 25 6.38 17.58 -14.82
N LEU A 26 7.24 18.57 -14.51
CA LEU A 26 6.92 19.96 -14.78
C LEU A 26 6.66 20.20 -16.27
N ALA A 27 7.50 19.65 -17.14
CA ALA A 27 7.33 19.77 -18.58
C ALA A 27 5.99 19.16 -19.06
N ALA A 28 5.58 18.04 -18.46
CA ALA A 28 4.29 17.40 -18.75
C ALA A 28 3.08 18.21 -18.25
N LEU A 29 3.25 19.07 -17.25
CA LEU A 29 2.17 19.80 -16.61
C LEU A 29 2.04 21.28 -17.07
N ILE A 30 3.05 21.83 -17.72
CA ILE A 30 3.11 23.26 -18.07
C ILE A 30 1.96 23.70 -19.01
N HIS A 31 1.41 22.78 -19.77
CA HIS A 31 0.30 23.01 -20.70
C HIS A 31 -1.07 22.60 -20.13
N GLU A 32 -1.15 22.33 -18.83
CA GLU A 32 -2.36 21.97 -18.09
C GLU A 32 -3.20 20.84 -18.77
N PRO A 33 -2.64 19.65 -18.94
CA PRO A 33 -3.31 18.58 -19.66
C PRO A 33 -4.55 18.08 -18.90
N ASN A 34 -5.63 17.76 -19.64
CA ASN A 34 -6.81 17.10 -19.09
C ASN A 34 -6.55 15.63 -18.71
N ILE A 35 -5.58 15.00 -19.37
CA ILE A 35 -5.19 13.62 -19.13
C ILE A 35 -3.67 13.57 -19.01
N LEU A 36 -3.18 12.97 -17.93
CA LEU A 36 -1.76 12.82 -17.63
C LEU A 36 -1.43 11.34 -17.46
N PHE A 37 -0.45 10.85 -18.20
CA PHE A 37 0.11 9.50 -18.07
C PHE A 37 1.46 9.57 -17.38
N LEU A 38 1.64 8.81 -16.31
CA LEU A 38 2.87 8.75 -15.53
C LEU A 38 3.32 7.29 -15.42
N ASP A 39 4.51 7.01 -15.91
CA ASP A 39 5.11 5.69 -15.81
C ASP A 39 6.13 5.68 -14.66
N GLU A 40 5.82 4.91 -13.60
CA GLU A 40 6.64 4.75 -12.39
C GLU A 40 7.16 6.10 -11.81
N PRO A 41 6.29 7.10 -11.53
CA PRO A 41 6.72 8.47 -11.25
C PRO A 41 7.53 8.64 -9.95
N THR A 42 7.53 7.65 -9.07
CA THR A 42 8.28 7.69 -7.80
C THR A 42 9.54 6.84 -7.82
N LEU A 43 9.81 6.15 -8.92
CA LEU A 43 10.96 5.25 -9.04
C LEU A 43 12.28 6.01 -8.86
N GLY A 44 13.15 5.50 -7.99
CA GLY A 44 14.47 6.10 -7.73
C GLY A 44 14.46 7.39 -6.91
N LEU A 45 13.30 7.82 -6.41
CA LEU A 45 13.20 8.93 -5.47
C LEU A 45 13.42 8.45 -4.03
N ASP A 46 14.01 9.31 -3.19
CA ASP A 46 14.03 9.09 -1.74
C ASP A 46 12.62 9.22 -1.13
N ILE A 47 12.46 8.75 0.11
CA ILE A 47 11.17 8.69 0.81
C ILE A 47 10.48 10.06 0.91
N ASN A 48 11.25 11.14 1.12
CA ASN A 48 10.70 12.48 1.23
C ASN A 48 10.26 13.01 -0.13
N ALA A 49 11.06 12.81 -1.17
CA ALA A 49 10.73 13.18 -2.55
C ALA A 49 9.49 12.41 -3.05
N GLN A 50 9.38 11.10 -2.76
CA GLN A 50 8.19 10.31 -3.06
C GLN A 50 6.93 10.87 -2.37
N ARG A 51 7.03 11.22 -1.07
CA ARG A 51 5.92 11.83 -0.32
C ARG A 51 5.49 13.16 -0.93
N ASN A 52 6.45 14.02 -1.24
CA ASN A 52 6.19 15.33 -1.82
C ASN A 52 5.51 15.19 -3.19
N LEU A 53 5.99 14.27 -4.02
CA LEU A 53 5.39 13.99 -5.33
C LEU A 53 3.96 13.49 -5.22
N ARG A 54 3.68 12.52 -4.32
CA ARG A 54 2.31 12.04 -4.07
C ARG A 54 1.39 13.18 -3.63
N SER A 55 1.84 14.00 -2.67
CA SER A 55 1.06 15.16 -2.21
C SER A 55 0.79 16.15 -3.32
N PHE A 56 1.77 16.40 -4.18
CA PHE A 56 1.64 17.27 -5.33
C PHE A 56 0.63 16.72 -6.35
N LEU A 57 0.74 15.46 -6.75
CA LEU A 57 -0.19 14.84 -7.73
C LEU A 57 -1.62 14.82 -7.21
N LYS A 58 -1.81 14.54 -5.92
CA LYS A 58 -3.13 14.57 -5.29
C LYS A 58 -3.74 15.97 -5.34
N LYS A 59 -2.95 16.99 -4.99
CA LYS A 59 -3.38 18.38 -5.04
C LYS A 59 -3.69 18.82 -6.46
N TYR A 60 -2.81 18.52 -7.41
CA TYR A 60 -3.00 18.84 -8.83
C TYR A 60 -4.32 18.23 -9.37
N ASN A 61 -4.56 16.94 -9.12
CA ASN A 61 -5.81 16.29 -9.52
C ASN A 61 -7.05 16.97 -8.91
N GLN A 62 -6.99 17.39 -7.64
CA GLN A 62 -8.10 18.07 -6.96
C GLN A 62 -8.36 19.47 -7.52
N GLU A 63 -7.33 20.22 -7.88
CA GLU A 63 -7.43 21.59 -8.35
C GLU A 63 -7.84 21.67 -9.83
N THR A 64 -7.34 20.74 -10.65
CA THR A 64 -7.55 20.78 -12.12
C THR A 64 -8.63 19.81 -12.59
N ASN A 65 -9.04 18.85 -11.77
CA ASN A 65 -9.87 17.70 -12.16
C ASN A 65 -9.28 16.88 -13.34
N ALA A 66 -7.97 16.99 -13.59
CA ALA A 66 -7.30 16.21 -14.63
C ALA A 66 -7.34 14.71 -14.31
N THR A 67 -7.55 13.88 -15.31
CA THR A 67 -7.44 12.44 -15.18
C THR A 67 -5.98 12.04 -15.15
N ILE A 68 -5.53 11.42 -14.05
CA ILE A 68 -4.16 10.92 -13.91
C ILE A 68 -4.20 9.39 -14.00
N CYS A 69 -3.52 8.83 -15.01
CA CYS A 69 -3.25 7.42 -15.12
C CYS A 69 -1.77 7.18 -14.80
N LEU A 70 -1.50 6.38 -13.80
CA LEU A 70 -0.12 6.08 -13.41
C LEU A 70 0.12 4.57 -13.33
N THR A 71 1.34 4.16 -13.66
CA THR A 71 1.84 2.83 -13.31
C THR A 71 2.68 2.94 -12.05
N SER A 72 2.62 1.95 -11.18
CA SER A 72 3.53 1.83 -10.05
C SER A 72 3.57 0.39 -9.53
N HIS A 73 4.74 -0.03 -9.08
CA HIS A 73 4.92 -1.22 -8.26
C HIS A 73 5.02 -0.89 -6.76
N TYR A 74 5.03 0.40 -6.39
CA TYR A 74 4.99 0.82 -5.00
C TYR A 74 3.54 0.94 -4.52
N MET A 75 3.14 0.06 -3.60
CA MET A 75 1.76 0.04 -3.09
C MET A 75 1.33 1.36 -2.44
N LYS A 76 2.26 2.09 -1.83
CA LYS A 76 1.96 3.42 -1.27
C LYS A 76 1.51 4.45 -2.31
N ASP A 77 1.97 4.34 -3.56
CA ASP A 77 1.50 5.22 -4.62
C ASP A 77 0.05 4.89 -4.97
N ILE A 78 -0.21 3.62 -5.19
CA ILE A 78 -1.55 3.11 -5.53
C ILE A 78 -2.56 3.49 -4.44
N THR A 79 -2.27 3.18 -3.18
CA THR A 79 -3.21 3.43 -2.07
C THR A 79 -3.41 4.91 -1.74
N SER A 80 -2.42 5.76 -1.99
CA SER A 80 -2.53 7.18 -1.69
C SER A 80 -3.12 8.01 -2.83
N LEU A 81 -3.02 7.55 -4.08
CA LEU A 81 -3.39 8.32 -5.26
C LEU A 81 -4.61 7.75 -6.00
N CYS A 82 -4.77 6.41 -6.03
CA CYS A 82 -5.72 5.76 -6.91
C CYS A 82 -7.01 5.39 -6.18
N LYS A 83 -8.17 5.71 -6.76
CA LYS A 83 -9.47 5.17 -6.34
C LYS A 83 -9.85 3.94 -7.17
N ARG A 84 -9.45 3.90 -8.44
CA ARG A 84 -9.66 2.79 -9.37
C ARG A 84 -8.32 2.21 -9.78
N VAL A 85 -8.25 0.92 -9.92
CA VAL A 85 -7.05 0.19 -10.35
C VAL A 85 -7.39 -0.77 -11.49
N ILE A 86 -6.43 -0.92 -12.39
CA ILE A 86 -6.45 -1.91 -13.47
C ILE A 86 -5.25 -2.82 -13.24
N CYS A 87 -5.49 -4.08 -12.91
CA CYS A 87 -4.42 -5.07 -12.75
C CYS A 87 -4.23 -5.81 -14.08
N VAL A 88 -3.00 -5.77 -14.60
CA VAL A 88 -2.62 -6.46 -15.84
C VAL A 88 -1.70 -7.62 -15.49
N HIS A 89 -2.03 -8.82 -15.97
CA HIS A 89 -1.22 -10.02 -15.81
C HIS A 89 -1.20 -10.81 -17.13
N ASN A 90 -0.02 -11.26 -17.53
CA ASN A 90 0.18 -12.02 -18.78
C ASN A 90 -0.51 -11.39 -20.01
N GLY A 91 -0.46 -10.03 -20.13
CA GLY A 91 -1.06 -9.31 -21.24
C GLY A 91 -2.60 -9.18 -21.20
N SER A 92 -3.24 -9.65 -20.14
CA SER A 92 -4.69 -9.59 -19.94
C SER A 92 -5.05 -8.77 -18.72
N ILE A 93 -6.23 -8.12 -18.74
CA ILE A 93 -6.76 -7.42 -17.58
C ILE A 93 -7.37 -8.48 -16.64
N SER A 94 -6.79 -8.60 -15.43
CA SER A 94 -7.26 -9.49 -14.38
C SER A 94 -8.24 -8.81 -13.41
N TYR A 95 -8.17 -7.49 -13.30
CA TYR A 95 -9.11 -6.70 -12.52
C TYR A 95 -9.20 -5.28 -13.09
N ASP A 96 -10.40 -4.74 -13.09
CA ASP A 96 -10.69 -3.34 -13.38
C ASP A 96 -11.82 -2.85 -12.45
N GLY A 97 -11.52 -1.96 -11.52
CA GLY A 97 -12.51 -1.48 -10.57
C GLY A 97 -11.94 -0.66 -9.41
N GLU A 98 -12.79 -0.42 -8.41
CA GLU A 98 -12.40 0.33 -7.21
C GLU A 98 -11.37 -0.43 -6.38
N LEU A 99 -10.32 0.30 -5.93
CA LEU A 99 -9.26 -0.26 -5.09
C LEU A 99 -9.81 -0.82 -3.77
N ASP A 100 -10.71 -0.10 -3.11
CA ASP A 100 -11.28 -0.53 -1.83
C ASP A 100 -12.08 -1.82 -1.94
N LEU A 101 -12.79 -2.02 -3.05
CA LEU A 101 -13.52 -3.27 -3.31
C LEU A 101 -12.55 -4.43 -3.55
N LEU A 102 -11.48 -4.17 -4.29
CA LEU A 102 -10.42 -5.15 -4.51
C LEU A 102 -9.79 -5.59 -3.19
N LEU A 103 -9.38 -4.63 -2.36
CA LEU A 103 -8.76 -4.90 -1.06
C LEU A 103 -9.68 -5.71 -0.14
N LYS A 104 -10.96 -5.34 -0.05
CA LYS A 104 -11.96 -6.07 0.74
C LYS A 104 -12.16 -7.51 0.25
N LYS A 105 -12.19 -7.72 -1.07
CA LYS A 105 -12.36 -9.05 -1.67
C LYS A 105 -11.16 -9.96 -1.42
N LEU A 106 -9.96 -9.40 -1.45
CA LEU A 106 -8.70 -10.15 -1.36
C LEU A 106 -8.18 -10.31 0.06
N SER A 107 -8.59 -9.44 0.98
CA SER A 107 -8.20 -9.50 2.39
C SER A 107 -9.43 -9.68 3.29
N PRO A 108 -10.00 -10.90 3.32
CA PRO A 108 -11.09 -11.22 4.24
C PRO A 108 -10.61 -11.31 5.71
N VAL A 109 -9.30 -11.17 5.94
CA VAL A 109 -8.67 -11.30 7.26
C VAL A 109 -7.95 -10.02 7.66
N LYS A 110 -7.85 -9.80 8.97
CA LYS A 110 -6.96 -8.82 9.60
C LYS A 110 -5.85 -9.52 10.35
N GLU A 111 -4.75 -8.82 10.52
CA GLU A 111 -3.63 -9.26 11.33
C GLU A 111 -3.72 -8.63 12.71
N ILE A 112 -3.70 -9.46 13.74
CA ILE A 112 -3.64 -9.01 15.12
C ILE A 112 -2.26 -9.36 15.65
N LEU A 113 -1.44 -8.33 15.92
CA LEU A 113 -0.17 -8.48 16.64
C LEU A 113 -0.47 -8.35 18.12
N ILE A 114 -0.13 -9.36 18.88
CA ILE A 114 -0.31 -9.46 20.32
C ILE A 114 1.08 -9.51 20.96
N VAL A 115 1.33 -8.60 21.90
CA VAL A 115 2.53 -8.61 22.73
C VAL A 115 2.14 -9.11 24.11
N PHE A 116 2.61 -10.28 24.48
CA PHE A 116 2.32 -10.90 25.77
C PHE A 116 3.31 -10.44 26.83
N ARG A 117 2.89 -10.37 28.08
CA ARG A 117 3.80 -10.07 29.20
C ARG A 117 4.74 -11.22 29.55
N SER A 118 4.40 -12.45 29.13
CA SER A 118 5.22 -13.63 29.36
C SER A 118 5.24 -14.55 28.13
N ASP A 119 6.35 -15.26 27.93
CA ASP A 119 6.48 -16.27 26.89
C ASP A 119 5.52 -17.46 27.12
N GLU A 120 5.13 -17.75 28.36
CA GLU A 120 4.18 -18.82 28.70
C GLU A 120 2.79 -18.55 28.16
N ASP A 121 2.30 -17.30 28.22
CA ASP A 121 1.02 -16.92 27.68
C ASP A 121 1.04 -16.95 26.15
N ALA A 122 2.15 -16.59 25.53
CA ALA A 122 2.35 -16.74 24.09
C ALA A 122 2.25 -18.20 23.63
N LEU A 123 2.79 -19.14 24.40
CA LEU A 123 2.68 -20.58 24.11
C LEU A 123 1.25 -21.11 24.22
N LYS A 124 0.48 -20.62 25.20
CA LYS A 124 -0.92 -21.05 25.41
C LYS A 124 -1.83 -20.65 24.26
N LEU A 125 -1.54 -19.55 23.55
CA LEU A 125 -2.38 -19.07 22.43
C LEU A 125 -2.53 -20.13 21.32
N GLU A 126 -1.53 -20.98 21.11
CA GLU A 126 -1.56 -22.06 20.09
C GLU A 126 -2.71 -23.05 20.34
N ASN A 127 -3.13 -23.22 21.59
CA ASN A 127 -4.22 -24.15 21.96
C ASN A 127 -5.62 -23.56 21.71
N TYR A 128 -5.74 -22.28 21.37
CA TYR A 128 -7.02 -21.61 21.14
C TYR A 128 -7.51 -21.66 19.69
N GLY A 129 -6.77 -22.34 18.80
CA GLY A 129 -7.17 -22.57 17.40
C GLY A 129 -7.02 -21.35 16.51
N PHE A 130 -6.26 -20.34 16.91
CA PHE A 130 -5.93 -19.19 16.05
C PHE A 130 -4.91 -19.56 14.97
N THR A 131 -5.08 -19.00 13.78
CA THR A 131 -4.10 -19.16 12.70
C THR A 131 -2.91 -18.22 12.93
N ILE A 132 -1.79 -18.78 13.39
CA ILE A 132 -0.57 -18.03 13.65
C ILE A 132 0.14 -17.74 12.33
N LYS A 133 0.40 -16.46 12.04
CA LYS A 133 1.19 -16.01 10.89
C LYS A 133 2.68 -15.95 11.23
N ASN A 134 3.01 -15.39 12.39
CA ASN A 134 4.38 -15.19 12.85
C ASN A 134 4.45 -15.25 14.36
N LYS A 135 5.60 -15.69 14.88
CA LYS A 135 5.88 -15.77 16.32
C LYS A 135 7.33 -15.42 16.58
N ILE A 136 7.55 -14.40 17.40
CA ILE A 136 8.88 -13.95 17.84
C ILE A 136 8.82 -13.73 19.35
N LYS A 137 9.36 -14.68 20.12
CA LYS A 137 9.32 -14.63 21.59
C LYS A 137 7.88 -14.46 22.11
N ASN A 138 7.64 -13.35 22.86
CA ASN A 138 6.33 -12.98 23.40
C ASN A 138 5.44 -12.20 22.42
N GLU A 139 5.85 -12.03 21.16
CA GLU A 139 5.06 -11.38 20.12
C GLU A 139 4.49 -12.42 19.16
N ILE A 140 3.17 -12.44 19.00
CA ILE A 140 2.49 -13.34 18.05
C ILE A 140 1.58 -12.53 17.14
N THR A 141 1.71 -12.76 15.84
CA THR A 141 0.78 -12.24 14.84
C THR A 141 -0.16 -13.37 14.40
N ILE A 142 -1.44 -13.14 14.53
CA ILE A 142 -2.49 -14.06 14.07
C ILE A 142 -3.31 -13.45 12.96
N ASN A 143 -3.84 -14.29 12.08
CA ASN A 143 -4.83 -13.92 11.07
C ASN A 143 -6.24 -14.21 11.59
N VAL A 144 -7.12 -13.21 11.53
CA VAL A 144 -8.50 -13.30 11.99
C VAL A 144 -9.45 -12.80 10.90
N GLU A 145 -10.50 -13.56 10.59
CA GLU A 145 -11.52 -13.11 9.65
C GLU A 145 -12.23 -11.84 10.14
N ASN A 146 -12.58 -10.94 9.21
CA ASN A 146 -13.17 -9.64 9.52
C ASN A 146 -14.45 -9.74 10.37
N ASN A 147 -15.27 -10.76 10.15
CA ASN A 147 -16.49 -11.04 10.89
C ASN A 147 -16.26 -11.62 12.30
N SER A 148 -15.08 -12.18 12.56
CA SER A 148 -14.71 -12.83 13.81
C SER A 148 -13.81 -11.98 14.72
N ILE A 149 -13.44 -10.77 14.31
CA ILE A 149 -12.50 -9.90 15.05
C ILE A 149 -12.98 -9.65 16.48
N THR A 150 -14.25 -9.26 16.66
CA THR A 150 -14.78 -8.90 17.98
C THR A 150 -14.79 -10.10 18.93
N SER A 151 -15.15 -11.29 18.45
CA SER A 151 -15.14 -12.50 19.27
C SER A 151 -13.74 -12.94 19.62
N SER A 152 -12.83 -12.89 18.65
CA SER A 152 -11.40 -13.21 18.86
C SER A 152 -10.75 -12.28 19.87
N LEU A 153 -10.98 -10.96 19.75
CA LEU A 153 -10.47 -9.98 20.71
C LEU A 153 -11.01 -10.22 22.12
N LYS A 154 -12.31 -10.51 22.28
CA LYS A 154 -12.88 -10.85 23.59
C LYS A 154 -12.19 -12.06 24.20
N THR A 155 -11.98 -13.11 23.42
CA THR A 155 -11.28 -14.33 23.87
C THR A 155 -9.84 -14.00 24.30
N ILE A 156 -9.10 -13.25 23.50
CA ILE A 156 -7.72 -12.89 23.75
C ILE A 156 -7.59 -12.04 25.02
N LEU A 157 -8.39 -10.96 25.13
CA LEU A 157 -8.32 -10.04 26.28
C LEU A 157 -8.78 -10.66 27.60
N ASN A 158 -9.69 -11.66 27.55
CA ASN A 158 -10.17 -12.34 28.76
C ASN A 158 -9.26 -13.48 29.23
N SER A 159 -8.48 -14.08 28.31
CA SER A 159 -7.73 -15.31 28.61
C SER A 159 -6.25 -15.10 28.81
N PHE A 160 -5.71 -13.94 28.43
CA PHE A 160 -4.27 -13.70 28.42
C PHE A 160 -3.88 -12.35 29.04
N ASN A 161 -2.70 -12.33 29.65
CA ASN A 161 -2.11 -11.12 30.19
C ASN A 161 -1.29 -10.43 29.09
N ILE A 162 -1.87 -9.39 28.48
CA ILE A 162 -1.35 -8.71 27.30
C ILE A 162 -0.63 -7.43 27.74
N GLU A 163 0.49 -7.13 27.11
CA GLU A 163 1.21 -5.86 27.24
C GLU A 163 0.70 -4.87 26.20
N ASP A 164 0.59 -5.31 24.94
CA ASP A 164 0.11 -4.46 23.85
C ASP A 164 -0.64 -5.28 22.77
N LEU A 165 -1.49 -4.61 21.98
CA LEU A 165 -2.28 -5.23 20.93
C LEU A 165 -2.46 -4.25 19.75
N TYR A 166 -2.11 -4.71 18.56
CA TYR A 166 -2.27 -3.94 17.32
C TYR A 166 -3.13 -4.72 16.32
N ILE A 167 -4.07 -4.02 15.68
CA ILE A 167 -4.89 -4.60 14.61
C ILE A 167 -4.50 -3.90 13.31
N ASN A 168 -3.97 -4.67 12.39
CA ASN A 168 -3.47 -4.19 11.11
C ASN A 168 -4.21 -4.83 9.95
N GLU A 169 -4.30 -4.09 8.84
CA GLU A 169 -4.60 -4.73 7.55
C GLU A 169 -3.34 -5.50 7.09
N PRO A 170 -3.49 -6.66 6.46
CA PRO A 170 -2.36 -7.33 5.84
C PRO A 170 -1.63 -6.40 4.87
N PRO A 171 -0.31 -6.54 4.71
CA PRO A 171 0.44 -5.76 3.72
C PRO A 171 -0.18 -5.89 2.34
N ILE A 172 -0.40 -4.75 1.67
CA ILE A 172 -1.09 -4.73 0.37
C ILE A 172 -0.30 -5.49 -0.69
N ASP A 173 1.03 -5.51 -0.58
CA ASP A 173 1.91 -6.31 -1.44
C ASP A 173 1.57 -7.81 -1.37
N GLU A 174 1.25 -8.33 -0.19
CA GLU A 174 0.79 -9.72 -0.03
C GLU A 174 -0.60 -9.93 -0.64
N ILE A 175 -1.47 -8.92 -0.53
CA ILE A 175 -2.83 -8.98 -1.07
C ILE A 175 -2.78 -9.02 -2.60
N ILE A 176 -2.02 -8.12 -3.22
CA ILE A 176 -1.90 -8.04 -4.68
C ILE A 176 -1.11 -9.22 -5.23
N GLY A 177 -0.07 -9.69 -4.51
CA GLY A 177 0.65 -10.91 -4.88
C GLY A 177 -0.27 -12.12 -5.07
N LYS A 178 -1.36 -12.21 -4.29
CA LYS A 178 -2.37 -13.27 -4.45
C LYS A 178 -3.18 -13.17 -5.75
N ILE A 179 -3.37 -11.96 -6.31
CA ILE A 179 -4.02 -11.78 -7.62
C ILE A 179 -3.13 -12.34 -8.73
N LEU A 180 -1.84 -12.03 -8.65
CA LEU A 180 -0.87 -12.43 -9.67
C LEU A 180 -0.63 -13.94 -9.69
N ILE A 181 -0.80 -14.61 -8.55
CA ILE A 181 -0.64 -16.07 -8.41
C ILE A 181 -1.96 -16.80 -8.71
N LYS A 182 -3.13 -16.19 -8.42
CA LYS A 182 -4.45 -16.83 -8.47
C LYS A 182 -5.12 -16.84 -9.84
N ASN A 183 -4.47 -16.34 -10.89
CA ASN A 183 -5.01 -16.33 -12.26
C ASN A 183 -5.04 -17.72 -12.96
N ASP A 184 -4.87 -18.81 -12.19
CA ASP A 184 -5.22 -20.16 -12.65
C ASP A 184 -6.65 -20.60 -12.23
N TYR A 185 -7.40 -19.75 -11.50
CA TYR A 185 -8.76 -20.06 -11.06
C TYR A 185 -9.66 -18.82 -11.16
N ASP A 186 -10.72 -18.96 -11.95
CA ASP A 186 -11.84 -18.06 -12.22
C ASP A 186 -12.16 -17.03 -11.12
N ILE A 187 -12.19 -15.73 -11.55
CA ILE A 187 -12.89 -14.66 -10.84
C ILE A 187 -14.30 -14.51 -11.41
#